data_e945314411534219f4d05af89b1aea9d
#
_entry.id   e945314411534219f4d05af89b1aea9d
#
_cell.length_a   1.000
_cell.length_b   1.000
_cell.length_c   1.000
_cell.angle_alpha   90.00
_cell.angle_beta   90.00
_cell.angle_gamma   90.00
#
_symmetry.space_group_name_H-M   'P 1'
#
loop_
_entity.id
_entity.type
_entity.pdbx_description
1 polymer ?
#
loop_
_entity_poly.entity_id
_entity_poly.type
_entity_poly.pdbx_seq_one_letter_code
_entity_poly.pdbx_strand_id
1 'polypeptide(L)'
;MNGSPRSFDQEVLAACLAGGDDAVASHWTGGSIWGLVATSRSDIEISIPPSRHCRGNGFIVHHVRLSEKDVTSRGVIPITTPFRTLVDLAGVVETPTQLECAFDTALRQRLITLPKLTLQVADLEGSSLPGLGSVRRIVESRLALGVPQSFLETHFAALMREQGLPEPVRQYTVKEGRRVIAILDFAFPDRMIAIECDGSGFHSMPADLDRDVQRGNELALAGWLVLRFSWRDVLWRGRAVCQTIASPLEMGCKA
;
A
#
# COMPACT_ATOMS: atom_id res chain seq x y z
N MET A 1 -50.11 -2.46 -15.83
CA MET A 1 -49.27 -1.38 -15.25
C MET A 1 -47.84 -1.70 -15.61
N ASN A 2 -47.29 -1.01 -16.57
CA ASN A 2 -45.84 -1.14 -16.89
C ASN A 2 -45.08 -0.37 -15.82
N GLY A 3 -44.44 -1.10 -14.91
CA GLY A 3 -43.56 -0.49 -13.93
C GLY A 3 -42.41 0.23 -14.62
N SER A 4 -41.95 1.35 -14.07
CA SER A 4 -40.75 2.04 -14.51
C SER A 4 -39.57 1.05 -14.55
N PRO A 5 -38.70 1.08 -15.56
CA PRO A 5 -37.52 0.22 -15.57
C PRO A 5 -36.70 0.43 -14.30
N ARG A 6 -36.21 -0.67 -13.73
CA ARG A 6 -35.36 -0.61 -12.52
C ARG A 6 -34.11 0.20 -12.80
N SER A 7 -33.72 1.02 -11.85
CA SER A 7 -32.40 1.68 -11.93
C SER A 7 -31.28 0.67 -11.67
N PHE A 8 -30.09 0.95 -12.16
CA PHE A 8 -28.89 0.13 -11.91
C PHE A 8 -28.72 -0.15 -10.40
N ASP A 9 -28.85 0.87 -9.55
CA ASP A 9 -28.73 0.72 -8.10
C ASP A 9 -29.78 -0.21 -7.49
N GLN A 10 -31.01 -0.19 -8.02
CA GLN A 10 -32.08 -1.10 -7.59
C GLN A 10 -31.77 -2.55 -7.99
N GLU A 11 -31.21 -2.77 -9.17
CA GLU A 11 -30.82 -4.10 -9.62
C GLU A 11 -29.64 -4.64 -8.80
N VAL A 12 -28.65 -3.80 -8.51
CA VAL A 12 -27.50 -4.19 -7.64
C VAL A 12 -27.99 -4.54 -6.23
N LEU A 13 -28.84 -3.70 -5.64
CA LEU A 13 -29.39 -3.98 -4.31
C LEU A 13 -30.18 -5.28 -4.30
N ALA A 14 -31.01 -5.52 -5.32
CA ALA A 14 -31.76 -6.76 -5.46
C ALA A 14 -30.85 -7.99 -5.56
N ALA A 15 -29.74 -7.90 -6.29
CA ALA A 15 -28.75 -8.97 -6.37
C ALA A 15 -28.06 -9.22 -5.02
N CYS A 16 -27.68 -8.18 -4.29
CA CYS A 16 -27.13 -8.31 -2.95
C CYS A 16 -28.12 -8.98 -1.99
N LEU A 17 -29.39 -8.55 -1.97
CA LEU A 17 -30.44 -9.15 -1.14
C LEU A 17 -30.65 -10.63 -1.49
N ALA A 18 -30.62 -10.99 -2.78
CA ALA A 18 -30.74 -12.37 -3.24
C ALA A 18 -29.52 -13.22 -2.84
N GLY A 19 -28.33 -12.61 -2.76
CA GLY A 19 -27.10 -13.25 -2.29
C GLY A 19 -27.05 -13.49 -0.78
N GLY A 20 -27.91 -12.79 -0.01
CA GLY A 20 -28.01 -12.88 1.46
C GLY A 20 -27.20 -11.79 2.19
N ASP A 21 -27.26 -11.80 3.53
CA ASP A 21 -26.82 -10.71 4.39
C ASP A 21 -25.32 -10.34 4.24
N ASP A 22 -24.48 -11.30 3.81
CA ASP A 22 -23.05 -11.08 3.59
C ASP A 22 -22.69 -10.79 2.13
N ALA A 23 -23.70 -10.63 1.26
CA ALA A 23 -23.45 -10.35 -0.14
C ALA A 23 -23.15 -8.87 -0.38
N VAL A 24 -22.13 -8.58 -1.17
CA VAL A 24 -21.70 -7.23 -1.49
C VAL A 24 -21.46 -7.04 -2.97
N ALA A 25 -21.74 -5.88 -3.50
CA ALA A 25 -21.38 -5.48 -4.85
C ALA A 25 -19.83 -5.46 -4.98
N SER A 26 -19.28 -6.06 -6.04
CA SER A 26 -17.85 -6.24 -6.20
C SER A 26 -17.42 -6.23 -7.67
N HIS A 27 -16.16 -6.43 -7.95
CA HIS A 27 -15.61 -6.56 -9.30
C HIS A 27 -16.08 -5.42 -10.23
N TRP A 28 -16.67 -5.72 -11.40
CA TRP A 28 -17.15 -4.69 -12.34
C TRP A 28 -18.27 -3.84 -11.77
N THR A 29 -19.20 -4.44 -11.04
CA THR A 29 -20.30 -3.68 -10.40
C THR A 29 -19.75 -2.72 -9.34
N GLY A 30 -18.83 -3.19 -8.48
CA GLY A 30 -18.13 -2.32 -7.54
C GLY A 30 -17.37 -1.20 -8.23
N GLY A 31 -16.65 -1.55 -9.30
CA GLY A 31 -15.92 -0.58 -10.13
C GLY A 31 -16.83 0.47 -10.76
N SER A 32 -18.00 0.07 -11.27
CA SER A 32 -18.99 0.98 -11.86
C SER A 32 -19.59 1.92 -10.82
N ILE A 33 -19.96 1.40 -9.65
CA ILE A 33 -20.51 2.21 -8.55
C ILE A 33 -19.48 3.23 -8.03
N TRP A 34 -18.18 2.86 -7.96
CA TRP A 34 -17.11 3.77 -7.61
C TRP A 34 -16.71 4.73 -8.75
N GLY A 35 -17.23 4.52 -9.98
CA GLY A 35 -16.86 5.30 -11.15
C GLY A 35 -15.43 5.02 -11.62
N LEU A 36 -14.88 3.84 -11.34
CA LEU A 36 -13.54 3.42 -11.73
C LEU A 36 -13.52 2.86 -13.16
N VAL A 37 -14.62 2.28 -13.58
CA VAL A 37 -14.82 1.70 -14.91
C VAL A 37 -16.16 2.17 -15.50
N ALA A 38 -16.27 2.10 -16.83
CA ALA A 38 -17.54 2.45 -17.49
C ALA A 38 -18.63 1.40 -17.19
N THR A 39 -19.84 1.85 -17.03
CA THR A 39 -21.04 1.02 -16.71
C THR A 39 -21.54 0.27 -17.97
N SER A 40 -20.67 -0.25 -18.80
CA SER A 40 -21.07 -0.85 -20.10
C SER A 40 -21.43 -2.33 -20.03
N ARG A 41 -21.25 -2.99 -18.88
CA ARG A 41 -21.61 -4.40 -18.71
C ARG A 41 -23.03 -4.51 -18.15
N SER A 42 -23.81 -5.42 -18.74
CA SER A 42 -25.18 -5.71 -18.32
C SER A 42 -25.26 -6.59 -17.07
N ASP A 43 -24.18 -7.32 -16.76
CA ASP A 43 -24.19 -8.31 -15.69
C ASP A 43 -23.78 -7.68 -14.37
N ILE A 44 -24.61 -7.87 -13.37
CA ILE A 44 -24.30 -7.46 -12.00
C ILE A 44 -23.42 -8.52 -11.36
N GLU A 45 -22.35 -8.09 -10.69
CA GLU A 45 -21.40 -8.95 -10.00
C GLU A 45 -21.45 -8.69 -8.49
N ILE A 46 -21.63 -9.76 -7.73
CA ILE A 46 -21.60 -9.74 -6.27
C ILE A 46 -20.59 -10.74 -5.73
N SER A 47 -20.06 -10.46 -4.57
CA SER A 47 -19.24 -11.42 -3.79
C SER A 47 -20.03 -11.92 -2.59
N ILE A 48 -19.91 -13.23 -2.34
CA ILE A 48 -20.49 -13.91 -1.15
C ILE A 48 -19.40 -14.78 -0.49
N PRO A 49 -19.56 -15.14 0.79
CA PRO A 49 -18.65 -16.09 1.45
C PRO A 49 -18.64 -17.46 0.74
N PRO A 50 -17.48 -18.16 0.71
CA PRO A 50 -17.37 -19.49 0.08
C PRO A 50 -18.29 -20.55 0.70
N SER A 51 -18.70 -20.36 1.94
CA SER A 51 -19.64 -21.26 2.65
C SER A 51 -21.10 -21.12 2.23
N ARG A 52 -21.43 -20.05 1.50
CA ARG A 52 -22.79 -19.82 1.00
C ARG A 52 -22.98 -20.35 -0.41
N HIS A 53 -24.14 -20.88 -0.67
CA HIS A 53 -24.58 -21.27 -2.01
C HIS A 53 -25.67 -20.30 -2.47
N CYS A 54 -25.37 -19.56 -3.54
CA CYS A 54 -26.33 -18.73 -4.25
C CYS A 54 -26.27 -19.09 -5.74
N ARG A 55 -27.40 -19.39 -6.32
CA ARG A 55 -27.53 -19.52 -7.80
C ARG A 55 -27.89 -18.14 -8.33
N GLY A 56 -26.94 -17.47 -8.98
CA GLY A 56 -27.19 -16.20 -9.65
C GLY A 56 -28.23 -16.40 -10.76
N ASN A 57 -29.39 -15.77 -10.61
CA ASN A 57 -30.35 -15.67 -11.67
C ASN A 57 -30.34 -14.24 -12.21
N GLY A 58 -29.56 -14.01 -13.29
CA GLY A 58 -29.36 -12.67 -13.85
C GLY A 58 -28.25 -11.84 -13.21
N PHE A 59 -27.37 -12.45 -12.40
CA PHE A 59 -26.16 -11.83 -11.87
C PHE A 59 -25.04 -12.87 -11.67
N ILE A 60 -23.79 -12.41 -11.64
CA ILE A 60 -22.59 -13.23 -11.44
C ILE A 60 -22.24 -13.27 -9.96
N VAL A 61 -21.93 -14.45 -9.45
CA VAL A 61 -21.57 -14.67 -8.06
C VAL A 61 -20.10 -15.07 -7.95
N HIS A 62 -19.34 -14.29 -7.19
CA HIS A 62 -17.96 -14.60 -6.82
C HIS A 62 -17.90 -15.13 -5.38
N HIS A 63 -17.31 -16.30 -5.20
CA HIS A 63 -17.11 -16.90 -3.88
C HIS A 63 -15.78 -16.44 -3.28
N VAL A 64 -15.82 -15.42 -2.42
CA VAL A 64 -14.64 -14.76 -1.91
C VAL A 64 -14.73 -14.53 -0.40
N ARG A 65 -13.61 -14.73 0.32
CA ARG A 65 -13.51 -14.31 1.71
C ARG A 65 -13.25 -12.82 1.77
N LEU A 66 -14.16 -12.10 2.39
CA LEU A 66 -14.04 -10.67 2.69
C LEU A 66 -13.92 -10.49 4.20
N SER A 67 -13.05 -9.60 4.62
CA SER A 67 -12.95 -9.11 6.00
C SER A 67 -13.82 -7.85 6.17
N GLU A 68 -14.07 -7.44 7.40
CA GLU A 68 -14.75 -6.18 7.69
C GLU A 68 -14.03 -4.97 7.05
N LYS A 69 -12.70 -5.04 6.88
CA LYS A 69 -11.89 -3.99 6.23
C LYS A 69 -12.10 -3.93 4.72
N ASP A 70 -12.63 -4.98 4.11
CA ASP A 70 -12.86 -5.07 2.66
C ASP A 70 -14.22 -4.52 2.25
N VAL A 71 -15.14 -4.31 3.19
CA VAL A 71 -16.54 -3.99 2.94
C VAL A 71 -16.88 -2.60 3.48
N THR A 72 -17.74 -1.91 2.74
CA THR A 72 -18.32 -0.62 3.11
C THR A 72 -19.73 -0.51 2.52
N SER A 73 -20.33 0.65 2.56
CA SER A 73 -21.60 0.92 1.89
C SER A 73 -21.55 2.19 1.07
N ARG A 74 -22.31 2.23 -0.02
CA ARG A 74 -22.60 3.45 -0.76
C ARG A 74 -24.12 3.65 -0.81
N GLY A 75 -24.61 4.57 0.01
CA GLY A 75 -26.01 4.64 0.34
C GLY A 75 -26.47 3.36 1.05
N VAL A 76 -27.43 2.65 0.47
CA VAL A 76 -27.97 1.37 1.00
C VAL A 76 -27.30 0.13 0.39
N ILE A 77 -26.39 0.30 -0.57
CA ILE A 77 -25.76 -0.82 -1.28
C ILE A 77 -24.49 -1.23 -0.52
N PRO A 78 -24.39 -2.47 -0.02
CA PRO A 78 -23.15 -3.03 0.49
C PRO A 78 -22.19 -3.26 -0.67
N ILE A 79 -20.92 -2.82 -0.51
CA ILE A 79 -19.95 -2.79 -1.61
C ILE A 79 -18.54 -3.03 -1.08
N THR A 80 -17.68 -3.61 -1.90
CA THR A 80 -16.25 -3.68 -1.57
C THR A 80 -15.62 -2.28 -1.54
N THR A 81 -14.69 -2.05 -0.59
CA THR A 81 -13.94 -0.79 -0.52
C THR A 81 -13.21 -0.49 -1.84
N PRO A 82 -12.86 0.77 -2.14
CA PRO A 82 -12.15 1.10 -3.38
C PRO A 82 -10.87 0.29 -3.61
N PHE A 83 -10.09 0.04 -2.54
CA PHE A 83 -8.90 -0.82 -2.62
C PHE A 83 -9.27 -2.26 -2.99
N ARG A 84 -10.21 -2.83 -2.26
CA ARG A 84 -10.66 -4.20 -2.52
C ARG A 84 -11.25 -4.34 -3.92
N THR A 85 -12.02 -3.37 -4.38
CA THR A 85 -12.58 -3.33 -5.74
C THR A 85 -11.48 -3.32 -6.80
N LEU A 86 -10.37 -2.58 -6.61
CA LEU A 86 -9.22 -2.62 -7.53
C LEU A 86 -8.56 -4.00 -7.57
N VAL A 87 -8.45 -4.68 -6.44
CA VAL A 87 -7.91 -6.05 -6.38
C VAL A 87 -8.85 -7.03 -7.09
N ASP A 88 -10.16 -6.93 -6.87
CA ASP A 88 -11.16 -7.76 -7.52
C ASP A 88 -11.17 -7.51 -9.05
N LEU A 89 -11.13 -6.25 -9.49
CA LEU A 89 -11.03 -5.88 -10.90
C LEU A 89 -9.78 -6.48 -11.56
N ALA A 90 -8.66 -6.51 -10.86
CA ALA A 90 -7.42 -7.07 -11.39
C ALA A 90 -7.52 -8.56 -11.75
N GLY A 91 -8.50 -9.28 -11.20
CA GLY A 91 -8.80 -10.67 -11.53
C GLY A 91 -9.70 -10.86 -12.75
N VAL A 92 -10.39 -9.80 -13.21
CA VAL A 92 -11.44 -9.91 -14.24
C VAL A 92 -11.30 -8.94 -15.42
N VAL A 93 -10.38 -7.98 -15.36
CA VAL A 93 -10.08 -7.08 -16.48
C VAL A 93 -9.40 -7.84 -17.63
N GLU A 94 -9.72 -7.44 -18.84
CA GLU A 94 -9.18 -8.08 -20.07
C GLU A 94 -7.75 -7.61 -20.38
N THR A 95 -7.41 -6.38 -19.97
CA THR A 95 -6.10 -5.80 -20.25
C THR A 95 -5.52 -5.11 -19.02
N PRO A 96 -4.19 -5.09 -18.85
CA PRO A 96 -3.54 -4.33 -17.79
C PRO A 96 -3.89 -2.85 -17.82
N THR A 97 -4.06 -2.26 -19.00
CA THR A 97 -4.41 -0.85 -19.18
C THR A 97 -5.76 -0.50 -18.54
N GLN A 98 -6.75 -1.39 -18.60
CA GLN A 98 -8.04 -1.16 -17.93
C GLN A 98 -7.85 -1.02 -16.41
N LEU A 99 -7.01 -1.86 -15.81
CA LEU A 99 -6.71 -1.77 -14.37
C LEU A 99 -5.96 -0.48 -14.04
N GLU A 100 -4.97 -0.09 -14.85
CA GLU A 100 -4.23 1.16 -14.67
C GLU A 100 -5.17 2.38 -14.75
N CYS A 101 -6.09 2.41 -15.70
CA CYS A 101 -7.10 3.47 -15.82
C CYS A 101 -8.02 3.53 -14.59
N ALA A 102 -8.47 2.38 -14.08
CA ALA A 102 -9.27 2.30 -12.87
C ALA A 102 -8.48 2.81 -11.65
N PHE A 103 -7.22 2.42 -11.53
CA PHE A 103 -6.31 2.85 -10.47
C PHE A 103 -6.09 4.37 -10.49
N ASP A 104 -5.71 4.93 -11.64
CA ASP A 104 -5.49 6.37 -11.81
C ASP A 104 -6.77 7.18 -11.56
N THR A 105 -7.94 6.60 -11.91
CA THR A 105 -9.23 7.20 -11.61
C THR A 105 -9.51 7.23 -10.12
N ALA A 106 -9.23 6.15 -9.39
CA ALA A 106 -9.39 6.09 -7.95
C ALA A 106 -8.52 7.14 -7.23
N LEU A 107 -7.27 7.33 -7.68
CA LEU A 107 -6.38 8.37 -7.16
C LEU A 107 -6.90 9.79 -7.47
N ARG A 108 -7.31 10.05 -8.72
CA ARG A 108 -7.83 11.36 -9.16
C ARG A 108 -9.10 11.74 -8.41
N GLN A 109 -10.00 10.79 -8.18
CA GLN A 109 -11.23 10.99 -7.41
C GLN A 109 -10.99 11.04 -5.90
N ARG A 110 -9.75 10.86 -5.44
CA ARG A 110 -9.38 10.81 -4.03
C ARG A 110 -10.14 9.74 -3.22
N LEU A 111 -10.61 8.69 -3.87
CA LEU A 111 -11.19 7.52 -3.19
C LEU A 111 -10.15 6.79 -2.36
N ILE A 112 -8.91 6.89 -2.80
CA ILE A 112 -7.75 6.31 -2.13
C ILE A 112 -6.51 7.17 -2.44
N THR A 113 -5.48 7.03 -1.62
CA THR A 113 -4.21 7.73 -1.83
C THR A 113 -3.09 6.72 -2.06
N LEU A 114 -2.06 7.10 -2.81
CA LEU A 114 -0.93 6.19 -3.07
C LEU A 114 -0.27 5.69 -1.78
N PRO A 115 -0.02 6.52 -0.75
CA PRO A 115 0.47 6.05 0.55
C PRO A 115 -0.44 5.00 1.19
N LYS A 116 -1.76 5.22 1.22
CA LYS A 116 -2.71 4.26 1.79
C LYS A 116 -2.73 2.94 1.02
N LEU A 117 -2.72 3.01 -0.32
CA LEU A 117 -2.60 1.83 -1.18
C LEU A 117 -1.36 1.02 -0.87
N THR A 118 -0.23 1.70 -0.76
CA THR A 118 1.05 1.08 -0.45
C THR A 118 1.00 0.29 0.84
N LEU A 119 0.45 0.88 1.90
CA LEU A 119 0.29 0.21 3.19
C LEU A 119 -0.65 -1.00 3.09
N GLN A 120 -1.79 -0.84 2.42
CA GLN A 120 -2.75 -1.94 2.25
C GLN A 120 -2.18 -3.12 1.45
N VAL A 121 -1.35 -2.84 0.44
CA VAL A 121 -0.64 -3.89 -0.32
C VAL A 121 0.44 -4.55 0.55
N ALA A 122 1.15 -3.78 1.38
CA ALA A 122 2.17 -4.30 2.29
C ALA A 122 1.54 -5.21 3.37
N ASP A 123 0.41 -4.81 3.96
CA ASP A 123 -0.33 -5.61 4.96
C ASP A 123 -0.78 -6.98 4.42
N LEU A 124 -0.91 -7.11 3.10
CA LEU A 124 -1.30 -8.35 2.42
C LEU A 124 -0.10 -9.12 1.88
N GLU A 125 1.12 -8.79 2.29
CA GLU A 125 2.31 -9.54 1.87
C GLU A 125 2.21 -11.02 2.28
N GLY A 126 2.52 -11.92 1.34
CA GLY A 126 2.35 -13.36 1.53
C GLY A 126 0.91 -13.88 1.32
N SER A 127 -0.07 -12.98 1.08
CA SER A 127 -1.42 -13.37 0.72
C SER A 127 -1.48 -13.88 -0.73
N SER A 128 -2.24 -14.97 -0.94
CA SER A 128 -2.53 -15.53 -2.27
C SER A 128 -3.76 -14.88 -2.92
N LEU A 129 -4.14 -13.67 -2.52
CA LEU A 129 -5.32 -12.99 -3.04
C LEU A 129 -5.18 -12.73 -4.55
N PRO A 130 -6.08 -13.26 -5.39
CA PRO A 130 -6.05 -13.03 -6.84
C PRO A 130 -6.08 -11.53 -7.15
N GLY A 131 -5.29 -11.07 -8.14
CA GLY A 131 -5.23 -9.67 -8.54
C GLY A 131 -4.27 -8.80 -7.72
N LEU A 132 -3.92 -9.16 -6.48
CA LEU A 132 -3.04 -8.38 -5.60
C LEU A 132 -1.67 -8.12 -6.25
N GLY A 133 -1.08 -9.12 -6.93
CA GLY A 133 0.20 -8.96 -7.62
C GLY A 133 0.17 -7.92 -8.74
N SER A 134 -0.96 -7.76 -9.43
CA SER A 134 -1.13 -6.73 -10.46
C SER A 134 -1.27 -5.35 -9.85
N VAL A 135 -2.07 -5.21 -8.78
CA VAL A 135 -2.18 -3.96 -8.02
C VAL A 135 -0.83 -3.55 -7.44
N ARG A 136 -0.07 -4.49 -6.85
CA ARG A 136 1.28 -4.25 -6.33
C ARG A 136 2.21 -3.68 -7.40
N ARG A 137 2.25 -4.29 -8.59
CA ARG A 137 3.08 -3.80 -9.71
C ARG A 137 2.74 -2.37 -10.12
N ILE A 138 1.45 -2.01 -10.13
CA ILE A 138 1.03 -0.64 -10.44
C ILE A 138 1.49 0.31 -9.32
N VAL A 139 1.29 -0.05 -8.04
CA VAL A 139 1.77 0.75 -6.90
C VAL A 139 3.28 0.96 -7.01
N GLU A 140 4.07 -0.10 -7.23
CA GLU A 140 5.53 -0.02 -7.39
C GLU A 140 5.95 0.88 -8.56
N SER A 141 5.25 0.78 -9.69
CA SER A 141 5.48 1.64 -10.85
C SER A 141 5.23 3.13 -10.54
N ARG A 142 4.18 3.45 -9.77
CA ARG A 142 3.88 4.83 -9.37
C ARG A 142 4.87 5.34 -8.30
N LEU A 143 5.30 4.48 -7.38
CA LEU A 143 6.31 4.82 -6.36
C LEU A 143 7.72 5.02 -6.98
N ALA A 144 8.03 4.35 -8.09
CA ALA A 144 9.29 4.54 -8.81
C ALA A 144 9.45 5.98 -9.36
N LEU A 145 8.36 6.74 -9.50
CA LEU A 145 8.38 8.15 -9.87
C LEU A 145 8.77 9.09 -8.70
N GLY A 146 8.91 8.55 -7.50
CA GLY A 146 9.33 9.23 -6.29
C GLY A 146 8.38 8.98 -5.11
N VAL A 147 8.95 8.54 -3.98
CA VAL A 147 8.24 8.39 -2.71
C VAL A 147 8.54 9.62 -1.87
N PRO A 148 7.52 10.33 -1.35
CA PRO A 148 7.77 11.47 -0.46
C PRO A 148 8.60 11.03 0.75
N GLN A 149 9.71 11.70 1.01
CA GLN A 149 10.61 11.40 2.13
C GLN A 149 9.86 11.38 3.47
N SER A 150 9.01 12.38 3.70
CA SER A 150 8.19 12.47 4.92
C SER A 150 7.24 11.28 5.12
N PHE A 151 6.76 10.66 4.02
CA PHE A 151 5.95 9.45 4.11
C PHE A 151 6.78 8.25 4.56
N LEU A 152 7.97 8.07 3.98
CA LEU A 152 8.90 6.99 4.37
C LEU A 152 9.32 7.13 5.83
N GLU A 153 9.71 8.33 6.25
CA GLU A 153 10.09 8.61 7.63
C GLU A 153 8.95 8.31 8.62
N THR A 154 7.72 8.69 8.28
CA THR A 154 6.56 8.42 9.12
C THR A 154 6.28 6.93 9.22
N HIS A 155 6.33 6.22 8.08
CA HIS A 155 6.09 4.79 8.05
C HIS A 155 7.20 4.01 8.76
N PHE A 156 8.46 4.38 8.55
CA PHE A 156 9.61 3.78 9.24
C PHE A 156 9.47 3.90 10.77
N ALA A 157 9.12 5.08 11.27
CA ALA A 157 8.93 5.27 12.72
C ALA A 157 7.75 4.44 13.27
N ALA A 158 6.67 4.27 12.51
CA ALA A 158 5.57 3.38 12.89
C ALA A 158 6.03 1.93 12.94
N LEU A 159 6.77 1.48 11.93
CA LEU A 159 7.33 0.13 11.83
C LEU A 159 8.25 -0.20 13.02
N MET A 160 9.14 0.72 13.42
CA MET A 160 10.02 0.55 14.59
C MET A 160 9.20 0.33 15.86
N ARG A 161 8.16 1.14 16.06
CA ARG A 161 7.27 1.06 17.24
C ARG A 161 6.49 -0.26 17.28
N GLU A 162 5.94 -0.70 16.14
CA GLU A 162 5.20 -1.96 16.03
C GLU A 162 6.05 -3.18 16.35
N GLN A 163 7.35 -3.12 16.02
CA GLN A 163 8.30 -4.19 16.31
C GLN A 163 8.95 -4.06 17.70
N GLY A 164 8.53 -3.09 18.51
CA GLY A 164 9.03 -2.91 19.89
C GLY A 164 10.47 -2.43 19.98
N LEU A 165 11.01 -1.85 18.91
CA LEU A 165 12.35 -1.27 18.91
C LEU A 165 12.37 0.13 19.55
N PRO A 166 13.51 0.56 20.12
CA PRO A 166 13.64 1.91 20.65
C PRO A 166 13.31 2.98 19.61
N GLU A 167 12.76 4.11 20.04
CA GLU A 167 12.47 5.21 19.14
C GLU A 167 13.77 5.93 18.74
N PRO A 168 14.11 6.00 17.44
CA PRO A 168 15.29 6.71 16.97
C PRO A 168 15.08 8.22 16.98
N VAL A 169 16.16 8.98 17.14
CA VAL A 169 16.16 10.43 16.97
C VAL A 169 16.02 10.76 15.50
N ARG A 170 15.03 11.60 15.13
CA ARG A 170 14.80 12.03 13.75
C ARG A 170 15.66 13.24 13.39
N GLN A 171 16.03 13.34 12.12
CA GLN A 171 16.76 14.48 11.53
C GLN A 171 17.98 14.87 12.39
N TYR A 172 18.76 13.83 12.77
CA TYR A 172 19.91 14.02 13.66
C TYR A 172 21.08 14.64 12.93
N THR A 173 21.60 15.75 13.45
CA THR A 173 22.75 16.45 12.86
C THR A 173 24.07 15.94 13.45
N VAL A 174 24.90 15.30 12.63
CA VAL A 174 26.25 14.90 12.98
C VAL A 174 27.21 16.05 12.71
N LYS A 175 28.05 16.39 13.71
CA LYS A 175 29.02 17.49 13.61
C LYS A 175 30.43 17.03 14.02
N GLU A 176 31.42 17.60 13.35
CA GLU A 176 32.83 17.57 13.75
C GLU A 176 33.26 19.00 14.08
N GLY A 177 33.38 19.29 15.37
CA GLY A 177 33.57 20.67 15.84
C GLY A 177 32.39 21.58 15.42
N ARG A 178 32.68 22.60 14.57
CA ARG A 178 31.66 23.51 14.04
C ARG A 178 31.10 23.08 12.66
N ARG A 179 31.72 22.08 12.03
CA ARG A 179 31.31 21.60 10.71
C ARG A 179 30.20 20.57 10.84
N VAL A 180 29.15 20.72 10.03
CA VAL A 180 28.13 19.70 9.87
C VAL A 180 28.63 18.67 8.86
N ILE A 181 28.73 17.39 9.28
CA ILE A 181 29.09 16.27 8.41
C ILE A 181 27.84 15.80 7.64
N ALA A 182 26.74 15.55 8.39
CA ALA A 182 25.50 15.03 7.81
C ALA A 182 24.31 15.41 8.67
N ILE A 183 23.11 15.38 8.04
CA ILE A 183 21.82 15.29 8.71
C ILE A 183 21.26 13.92 8.35
N LEU A 184 21.04 13.08 9.37
CA LEU A 184 20.57 11.70 9.24
C LEU A 184 19.05 11.66 9.38
N ASP A 185 18.36 10.87 8.58
CA ASP A 185 16.91 10.72 8.69
C ASP A 185 16.53 10.22 10.10
N PHE A 186 17.30 9.22 10.59
CA PHE A 186 17.19 8.69 11.94
C PHE A 186 18.54 8.32 12.51
N ALA A 187 18.68 8.37 13.83
CA ALA A 187 19.88 7.97 14.53
C ALA A 187 19.61 7.37 15.90
N PHE A 188 20.51 6.49 16.33
CA PHE A 188 20.71 6.11 17.72
C PHE A 188 22.08 6.65 18.16
N PRO A 189 22.16 7.92 18.65
CA PRO A 189 23.44 8.57 18.92
C PRO A 189 24.29 7.83 19.95
N ASP A 190 23.67 7.27 20.99
CA ASP A 190 24.35 6.51 22.05
C ASP A 190 24.97 5.20 21.55
N ARG A 191 24.61 4.77 20.37
CA ARG A 191 25.09 3.55 19.69
C ARG A 191 25.87 3.86 18.43
N MET A 192 25.98 5.13 18.05
CA MET A 192 26.62 5.57 16.80
C MET A 192 26.03 4.87 15.57
N ILE A 193 24.70 4.66 15.55
CA ILE A 193 24.00 4.06 14.42
C ILE A 193 23.23 5.15 13.69
N ALA A 194 23.51 5.28 12.40
CA ALA A 194 22.84 6.16 11.45
C ALA A 194 21.91 5.33 10.56
N ILE A 195 20.69 5.82 10.32
CA ILE A 195 19.71 5.17 9.44
C ILE A 195 19.28 6.19 8.40
N GLU A 196 19.39 5.82 7.15
CA GLU A 196 18.96 6.61 5.99
C GLU A 196 17.91 5.82 5.19
N CYS A 197 16.76 6.46 4.91
CA CYS A 197 15.68 5.91 4.13
C CYS A 197 15.66 6.57 2.75
N ASP A 198 16.12 5.87 1.71
CA ASP A 198 16.19 6.41 0.36
C ASP A 198 14.84 6.31 -0.35
N GLY A 199 14.21 7.48 -0.57
CA GLY A 199 12.95 7.64 -1.28
C GLY A 199 13.10 7.82 -2.79
N SER A 200 14.29 8.14 -3.27
CA SER A 200 14.54 8.36 -4.69
C SER A 200 14.94 7.06 -5.39
N GLY A 201 14.14 6.64 -6.38
CA GLY A 201 14.60 5.66 -7.35
C GLY A 201 15.74 6.27 -8.19
N PHE A 202 16.90 5.69 -8.15
CA PHE A 202 18.08 5.74 -9.05
C PHE A 202 18.19 6.88 -10.10
N HIS A 203 17.92 8.13 -9.77
CA HIS A 203 18.15 9.26 -10.66
C HIS A 203 19.07 10.31 -10.02
N SER A 204 20.08 9.85 -9.28
CA SER A 204 21.15 10.75 -8.79
C SER A 204 22.09 11.08 -9.93
N MET A 205 22.32 12.36 -10.16
CA MET A 205 23.38 12.83 -11.08
C MET A 205 24.73 12.30 -10.58
N PRO A 206 25.71 12.04 -11.46
CA PRO A 206 27.06 11.56 -11.04
C PRO A 206 27.68 12.37 -9.91
N ALA A 207 27.52 13.70 -9.91
CA ALA A 207 28.05 14.58 -8.87
C ALA A 207 27.38 14.39 -7.48
N ASP A 208 26.14 13.90 -7.44
CA ASP A 208 25.44 13.59 -6.19
C ASP A 208 25.93 12.25 -5.61
N LEU A 209 26.26 11.30 -6.47
CA LEU A 209 26.86 10.01 -6.07
C LEU A 209 28.22 10.21 -5.38
N ASP A 210 29.10 11.07 -5.93
CA ASP A 210 30.39 11.34 -5.34
C ASP A 210 30.27 11.98 -3.95
N ARG A 211 29.31 12.91 -3.78
CA ARG A 211 29.04 13.54 -2.48
C ARG A 211 28.49 12.54 -1.46
N ASP A 212 27.60 11.62 -1.89
CA ASP A 212 27.06 10.59 -1.03
C ASP A 212 28.11 9.60 -0.55
N VAL A 213 29.01 9.20 -1.44
CA VAL A 213 30.17 8.34 -1.09
C VAL A 213 31.09 9.05 -0.09
N GLN A 214 31.41 10.32 -0.35
CA GLN A 214 32.26 11.12 0.55
C GLN A 214 31.62 11.28 1.93
N ARG A 215 30.33 11.61 2.00
CA ARG A 215 29.55 11.73 3.23
C ARG A 215 29.52 10.40 4.00
N GLY A 216 29.33 9.28 3.30
CA GLY A 216 29.38 7.95 3.89
C GLY A 216 30.73 7.63 4.52
N ASN A 217 31.83 7.98 3.85
CA ASN A 217 33.20 7.80 4.36
C ASN A 217 33.46 8.68 5.60
N GLU A 218 33.02 9.93 5.59
CA GLU A 218 33.16 10.84 6.75
C GLU A 218 32.39 10.30 7.98
N LEU A 219 31.18 9.80 7.80
CA LEU A 219 30.41 9.16 8.87
C LEU A 219 31.10 7.90 9.41
N ALA A 220 31.63 7.06 8.54
CA ALA A 220 32.37 5.85 8.94
C ALA A 220 33.64 6.19 9.72
N LEU A 221 34.41 7.20 9.29
CA LEU A 221 35.59 7.70 10.00
C LEU A 221 35.25 8.31 11.36
N ALA A 222 34.06 8.92 11.47
CA ALA A 222 33.51 9.42 12.74
C ALA A 222 32.94 8.30 13.64
N GLY A 223 33.05 7.02 13.25
CA GLY A 223 32.63 5.86 14.02
C GLY A 223 31.15 5.49 13.88
N TRP A 224 30.43 6.08 12.92
CA TRP A 224 29.01 5.78 12.69
C TRP A 224 28.85 4.51 11.85
N LEU A 225 28.02 3.58 12.33
CA LEU A 225 27.47 2.50 11.52
C LEU A 225 26.29 3.05 10.70
N VAL A 226 26.47 3.15 9.38
CA VAL A 226 25.42 3.68 8.49
C VAL A 226 24.62 2.52 7.88
N LEU A 227 23.34 2.47 8.19
CA LEU A 227 22.38 1.52 7.61
C LEU A 227 21.49 2.28 6.61
N ARG A 228 21.50 1.82 5.36
CA ARG A 228 20.69 2.41 4.28
C ARG A 228 19.62 1.45 3.85
N PHE A 229 18.39 1.95 3.78
CA PHE A 229 17.24 1.18 3.33
C PHE A 229 16.56 1.91 2.19
N SER A 230 16.31 1.17 1.11
CA SER A 230 15.47 1.69 0.04
C SER A 230 14.00 1.78 0.49
N TRP A 231 13.19 2.59 -0.21
CA TRP A 231 11.76 2.62 0.04
C TRP A 231 11.11 1.23 -0.08
N ARG A 232 11.64 0.35 -0.95
CA ARG A 232 11.17 -1.03 -1.07
C ARG A 232 11.43 -1.85 0.18
N ASP A 233 12.58 -1.68 0.80
CA ASP A 233 12.90 -2.38 2.04
C ASP A 233 11.97 -1.93 3.16
N VAL A 234 11.79 -0.61 3.31
CA VAL A 234 10.93 -0.05 4.36
C VAL A 234 9.47 -0.47 4.18
N LEU A 235 8.95 -0.45 2.94
CA LEU A 235 7.53 -0.73 2.68
C LEU A 235 7.21 -2.23 2.54
N TRP A 236 8.12 -3.03 1.96
CA TRP A 236 7.83 -4.43 1.63
C TRP A 236 8.59 -5.44 2.48
N ARG A 237 9.63 -5.03 3.18
CA ARG A 237 10.49 -5.90 3.99
C ARG A 237 10.70 -5.37 5.40
N GLY A 238 9.70 -4.70 5.96
CA GLY A 238 9.80 -4.00 7.22
C GLY A 238 10.34 -4.86 8.37
N ARG A 239 9.92 -6.14 8.46
CA ARG A 239 10.45 -7.07 9.45
C ARG A 239 11.97 -7.29 9.30
N ALA A 240 12.47 -7.46 8.08
CA ALA A 240 13.90 -7.63 7.82
C ALA A 240 14.69 -6.36 8.14
N VAL A 241 14.13 -5.18 7.83
CA VAL A 241 14.69 -3.87 8.21
C VAL A 241 14.85 -3.80 9.73
N CYS A 242 13.80 -4.10 10.49
CA CYS A 242 13.85 -4.08 11.96
C CYS A 242 14.85 -5.09 12.53
N GLN A 243 14.95 -6.29 11.98
CA GLN A 243 15.95 -7.30 12.38
C GLN A 243 17.37 -6.79 12.13
N THR A 244 17.63 -6.15 10.99
CA THR A 244 18.93 -5.56 10.66
C THR A 244 19.32 -4.47 11.66
N ILE A 245 18.36 -3.67 12.12
CA ILE A 245 18.58 -2.59 13.10
C ILE A 245 18.74 -3.15 14.52
N ALA A 246 17.95 -4.17 14.89
CA ALA A 246 18.01 -4.79 16.21
C ALA A 246 19.39 -5.37 16.52
N SER A 247 20.03 -6.01 15.53
CA SER A 247 21.32 -6.68 15.70
C SER A 247 22.42 -5.77 16.29
N PRO A 248 22.72 -4.60 15.73
CA PRO A 248 23.75 -3.71 16.33
C PRO A 248 23.27 -3.02 17.62
N LEU A 249 21.95 -2.83 17.82
CA LEU A 249 21.43 -2.29 19.07
C LEU A 249 21.65 -3.25 20.24
N GLU A 250 21.54 -4.57 20.02
CA GLU A 250 21.76 -5.60 21.02
C GLU A 250 23.25 -5.84 21.30
N MET A 251 24.12 -5.75 20.27
CA MET A 251 25.57 -5.97 20.43
C MET A 251 26.22 -4.93 21.32
N GLY A 252 25.71 -3.72 21.39
CA GLY A 252 26.20 -2.66 22.30
C GLY A 252 25.84 -2.83 23.77
N CYS A 253 25.08 -3.86 24.15
CA CYS A 253 24.69 -4.13 25.53
C CYS A 253 25.65 -5.06 26.29
N LYS A 254 26.77 -5.50 25.64
CA LYS A 254 27.80 -6.34 26.25
C LYS A 254 29.05 -5.49 26.57
N ALA A 255 28.95 -4.64 27.55
CA ALA A 255 30.08 -4.03 28.24
C ALA A 255 29.78 -3.94 29.74
#